data_6a76a930b1e074acac1601abd133e93e
#
_entry.id   6a76a930b1e074acac1601abd133e93e
#
_cell.length_a   1.000
_cell.length_b   1.000
_cell.length_c   1.000
_cell.angle_alpha   90.00
_cell.angle_beta   90.00
_cell.angle_gamma   90.00
#
_symmetry.space_group_name_H-M   'P 1'
#
loop_
_entity.id
_entity.type
_entity.pdbx_description
1 polymer ?
#
loop_
_entity_poly.entity_id
_entity_poly.type
_entity_poly.pdbx_seq_one_letter_code
_entity_poly.pdbx_strand_id
1 'polypeptide(L)'
;MTMAILSKRAANVLGACILLALASTAGAQVRPPQSGDLLRQVPVTPPPSKSDDTGLKLTPQARADQGDSAPFHVTTIEITGATLIPVDQLHALVASGEGKDITLRELNALADRITAEYRAKGYPLTLAYVPAQTLSGGTVRIAVQEARLGKVVFENHSATHDGPLKATLDPLTSGAPISAHGFDRSLLLLGDIPGVMETSALRPGDEPGTSDLAVRADDRPRYTGLVALDDYGNQYTGRARLTGTFNVNGLFHQGDLLDATALSAGSNMNYGRLGYRYLLNGEGTVLGASVSSLDYKLKGDLRVLDAHGTAQVASLFISHPFIRSTDGNLYGQLGYDRRHLNDSIDIVGLRTLRHTYGWTGTLAGDQRDTHGVTNFNVSATYGLLGFDDAFAQFIDAISTQTRGHYLKYTASISRLQQLSENNAVYLGFQGQWANKNLDTAEQFYLGGANNVRGYDTGVLAGTQGQMVNLEFRRSLHLGLPGSLTALAFADAGHVTIYKDRFAPGTNSAHMQDIGLGMRWQGDDQWSLSADVSHPIGVRPELAGESHDTRAWVQIQKGF
;
A
#
# COMPACT_ATOMS: atom_id res chain seq x y z
N MET A 1 -17.08 22.97 -53.90
CA MET A 1 -16.51 22.16 -52.85
C MET A 1 -16.65 22.79 -51.45
N THR A 2 -16.67 24.07 -51.31
CA THR A 2 -16.76 24.79 -50.01
C THR A 2 -18.15 24.74 -49.36
N MET A 3 -19.25 24.67 -50.12
CA MET A 3 -20.62 24.60 -49.58
C MET A 3 -21.01 23.25 -48.96
N ALA A 4 -20.43 22.14 -49.46
CA ALA A 4 -20.68 20.79 -48.92
C ALA A 4 -19.98 20.55 -47.56
N ILE A 5 -18.89 21.24 -47.28
CA ILE A 5 -18.15 21.16 -46.00
C ILE A 5 -18.85 21.98 -44.91
N LEU A 6 -19.47 23.10 -45.28
CA LEU A 6 -20.27 23.92 -44.35
C LEU A 6 -21.60 23.21 -43.96
N SER A 7 -22.23 22.47 -44.87
CA SER A 7 -23.46 21.70 -44.56
C SER A 7 -23.21 20.52 -43.62
N LYS A 8 -22.10 19.81 -43.78
CA LYS A 8 -21.70 18.71 -42.85
C LYS A 8 -21.35 19.23 -41.46
N ARG A 9 -20.67 20.39 -41.36
CA ARG A 9 -20.37 21.00 -40.06
C ARG A 9 -21.63 21.52 -39.34
N ALA A 10 -22.57 22.14 -40.07
CA ALA A 10 -23.86 22.57 -39.52
C ALA A 10 -24.73 21.38 -39.04
N ALA A 11 -24.72 20.26 -39.76
CA ALA A 11 -25.46 19.05 -39.38
C ALA A 11 -24.84 18.42 -38.13
N ASN A 12 -23.52 18.43 -37.98
CA ASN A 12 -22.83 17.91 -36.80
C ASN A 12 -23.04 18.78 -35.56
N VAL A 13 -23.10 20.12 -35.71
CA VAL A 13 -23.43 21.03 -34.62
C VAL A 13 -24.91 20.87 -34.19
N LEU A 14 -25.83 20.70 -35.14
CA LEU A 14 -27.24 20.42 -34.84
C LEU A 14 -27.40 19.05 -34.14
N GLY A 15 -26.66 18.00 -34.56
CA GLY A 15 -26.66 16.70 -33.94
C GLY A 15 -26.08 16.73 -32.50
N ALA A 16 -25.05 17.51 -32.26
CA ALA A 16 -24.46 17.69 -30.91
C ALA A 16 -25.40 18.51 -30.00
N CYS A 17 -26.07 19.53 -30.52
CA CYS A 17 -27.08 20.30 -29.77
C CYS A 17 -28.34 19.46 -29.47
N ILE A 18 -28.75 18.56 -30.37
CA ILE A 18 -29.84 17.60 -30.12
C ILE A 18 -29.44 16.57 -29.07
N LEU A 19 -28.19 16.06 -29.06
CA LEU A 19 -27.69 15.19 -28.03
C LEU A 19 -27.56 15.87 -26.64
N LEU A 20 -27.18 17.14 -26.62
CA LEU A 20 -27.17 17.96 -25.40
C LEU A 20 -28.59 18.29 -24.92
N ALA A 21 -29.53 18.52 -25.83
CA ALA A 21 -30.94 18.77 -25.50
C ALA A 21 -31.69 17.50 -25.09
N LEU A 22 -31.36 16.33 -25.65
CA LEU A 22 -31.86 15.03 -25.22
C LEU A 22 -31.30 14.63 -23.84
N ALA A 23 -30.09 15.11 -23.49
CA ALA A 23 -29.52 14.95 -22.16
C ALA A 23 -30.29 15.71 -21.07
N SER A 24 -31.11 16.69 -21.42
CA SER A 24 -31.85 17.50 -20.45
C SER A 24 -33.31 17.05 -20.19
N THR A 25 -33.84 16.06 -20.92
CA THR A 25 -35.26 15.68 -20.85
C THR A 25 -35.53 14.20 -20.54
N ALA A 26 -34.52 13.35 -20.42
CA ALA A 26 -34.72 11.93 -20.09
C ALA A 26 -33.99 11.58 -18.79
N GLY A 27 -34.68 10.87 -17.90
CA GLY A 27 -34.11 10.33 -16.67
C GLY A 27 -32.84 9.51 -16.91
N ALA A 28 -32.00 9.50 -15.91
CA ALA A 28 -30.76 8.74 -15.75
C ALA A 28 -30.04 8.29 -17.04
N GLN A 29 -29.38 9.23 -17.74
CA GLN A 29 -28.55 8.86 -18.88
C GLN A 29 -27.24 8.28 -18.38
N VAL A 30 -27.08 6.96 -18.55
CA VAL A 30 -25.80 6.26 -18.37
C VAL A 30 -24.80 6.90 -19.34
N ARG A 31 -23.82 7.61 -18.81
CA ARG A 31 -22.74 8.18 -19.60
C ARG A 31 -21.85 7.04 -20.13
N PRO A 32 -21.61 6.96 -21.46
CA PRO A 32 -20.69 5.96 -22.00
C PRO A 32 -19.29 6.07 -21.38
N PRO A 33 -18.70 4.96 -20.92
CA PRO A 33 -17.32 4.97 -20.41
C PRO A 33 -16.36 5.47 -21.48
N GLN A 34 -15.38 6.25 -21.08
CA GLN A 34 -14.30 6.77 -21.91
C GLN A 34 -12.97 6.12 -21.53
N SER A 35 -11.94 6.34 -22.34
CA SER A 35 -10.58 5.82 -22.09
C SER A 35 -10.04 6.17 -20.70
N GLY A 36 -10.32 7.38 -20.22
CA GLY A 36 -9.95 7.82 -18.87
C GLY A 36 -10.65 7.05 -17.75
N ASP A 37 -11.97 6.82 -17.88
CA ASP A 37 -12.75 6.02 -16.91
C ASP A 37 -12.22 4.59 -16.83
N LEU A 38 -11.98 3.96 -17.98
CA LEU A 38 -11.52 2.58 -18.07
C LEU A 38 -10.08 2.41 -17.57
N LEU A 39 -9.21 3.39 -17.85
CA LEU A 39 -7.85 3.41 -17.31
C LEU A 39 -7.83 3.39 -15.78
N ARG A 40 -8.77 4.08 -15.12
CA ARG A 40 -8.90 4.08 -13.66
C ARG A 40 -9.44 2.77 -13.07
N GLN A 41 -10.13 1.96 -13.87
CA GLN A 41 -10.67 0.65 -13.48
C GLN A 41 -9.66 -0.49 -13.68
N VAL A 42 -8.52 -0.23 -14.34
CA VAL A 42 -7.42 -1.19 -14.43
C VAL A 42 -6.81 -1.38 -13.04
N PRO A 43 -6.63 -2.62 -12.56
CA PRO A 43 -5.96 -2.87 -11.31
C PRO A 43 -4.56 -2.26 -11.30
N VAL A 44 -4.26 -1.48 -10.27
CA VAL A 44 -2.88 -1.06 -10.04
C VAL A 44 -2.11 -2.28 -9.58
N THR A 45 -1.05 -2.65 -10.29
CA THR A 45 -0.15 -3.73 -9.85
C THR A 45 0.46 -3.31 -8.51
N PRO A 46 0.14 -3.97 -7.40
CA PRO A 46 0.78 -3.64 -6.14
C PRO A 46 2.29 -3.88 -6.28
N PRO A 47 3.12 -3.04 -5.66
CA PRO A 47 4.53 -3.35 -5.56
C PRO A 47 4.70 -4.72 -4.89
N PRO A 48 5.79 -5.46 -5.18
CA PRO A 48 6.10 -6.70 -4.46
C PRO A 48 5.98 -6.48 -2.95
N SER A 49 5.37 -7.44 -2.27
CA SER A 49 5.22 -7.36 -0.81
C SER A 49 6.62 -7.27 -0.18
N LYS A 50 6.83 -6.24 0.62
CA LYS A 50 8.04 -6.05 1.39
C LYS A 50 7.94 -6.87 2.67
N SER A 51 9.06 -7.48 3.10
CA SER A 51 9.12 -8.12 4.41
C SER A 51 9.05 -7.07 5.50
N ASP A 52 8.27 -7.33 6.54
CA ASP A 52 8.25 -6.52 7.74
C ASP A 52 8.87 -7.27 8.93
N ASP A 53 9.54 -8.39 8.64
CA ASP A 53 10.30 -9.19 9.60
C ASP A 53 11.75 -9.26 9.09
N THR A 54 12.70 -8.89 9.96
CA THR A 54 14.14 -9.02 9.71
C THR A 54 14.64 -10.44 9.88
N GLY A 55 13.83 -11.35 10.42
CA GLY A 55 14.27 -12.69 10.82
C GLY A 55 15.27 -12.71 11.99
N LEU A 56 15.78 -11.55 12.40
CA LEU A 56 16.76 -11.44 13.49
C LEU A 56 16.10 -11.66 14.85
N LYS A 57 16.41 -12.78 15.50
CA LYS A 57 15.92 -13.09 16.84
C LYS A 57 16.93 -12.61 17.89
N LEU A 58 16.56 -11.56 18.62
CA LEU A 58 17.32 -11.07 19.77
C LEU A 58 16.93 -11.91 21.01
N THR A 59 17.63 -13.02 21.24
CA THR A 59 17.35 -13.90 22.38
C THR A 59 18.11 -13.37 23.61
N PRO A 60 17.41 -12.94 24.67
CA PRO A 60 18.04 -12.48 25.90
C PRO A 60 18.87 -13.61 26.54
N GLN A 61 20.05 -13.27 26.98
CA GLN A 61 20.89 -14.20 27.72
C GLN A 61 20.26 -14.49 29.08
N ALA A 62 20.11 -15.76 29.42
CA ALA A 62 19.66 -16.15 30.75
C ALA A 62 20.82 -16.03 31.76
N ARG A 63 20.51 -15.49 32.96
CA ARG A 63 21.47 -15.49 34.04
C ARG A 63 21.63 -16.91 34.58
N ALA A 64 22.87 -17.30 34.90
CA ALA A 64 23.13 -18.52 35.67
C ALA A 64 22.57 -18.36 37.10
N ASP A 65 21.88 -19.39 37.58
CA ASP A 65 21.41 -19.39 38.98
C ASP A 65 22.63 -19.46 39.91
N GLN A 66 22.83 -18.43 40.74
CA GLN A 66 23.95 -18.33 41.68
C GLN A 66 23.64 -18.91 43.07
N GLY A 67 22.46 -19.53 43.21
CA GLY A 67 22.00 -20.04 44.51
C GLY A 67 21.52 -18.93 45.46
N ASP A 68 21.27 -19.30 46.71
CA ASP A 68 20.88 -18.36 47.77
C ASP A 68 22.02 -18.16 48.75
N SER A 69 22.00 -17.05 49.48
CA SER A 69 22.99 -16.70 50.48
C SER A 69 22.31 -16.41 51.82
N ALA A 70 23.09 -16.42 52.91
CA ALA A 70 22.65 -15.77 54.16
C ALA A 70 22.35 -14.28 53.89
N PRO A 71 21.37 -13.68 54.57
CA PRO A 71 21.11 -12.24 54.50
C PRO A 71 22.35 -11.43 54.90
N PHE A 72 22.60 -10.31 54.22
CA PHE A 72 23.63 -9.33 54.51
C PHE A 72 23.07 -7.91 54.44
N HIS A 73 23.62 -7.00 55.26
CA HIS A 73 23.17 -5.63 55.32
C HIS A 73 23.65 -4.86 54.08
N VAL A 74 22.69 -4.19 53.37
CA VAL A 74 22.96 -3.31 52.24
C VAL A 74 22.69 -1.86 52.64
N THR A 75 23.74 -1.03 52.70
CA THR A 75 23.62 0.40 53.00
C THR A 75 23.36 1.20 51.71
N THR A 76 24.08 0.87 50.64
CA THR A 76 24.00 1.61 49.36
C THR A 76 24.19 0.63 48.19
N ILE A 77 23.44 0.86 47.11
CA ILE A 77 23.55 0.13 45.86
C ILE A 77 24.21 1.03 44.81
N GLU A 78 25.44 0.69 44.41
CA GLU A 78 26.16 1.40 43.35
C GLU A 78 25.85 0.72 42.00
N ILE A 79 25.41 1.51 40.99
CA ILE A 79 25.17 1.02 39.62
C ILE A 79 26.33 1.47 38.75
N THR A 80 26.97 0.51 38.06
CA THR A 80 28.11 0.78 37.18
C THR A 80 27.84 0.26 35.76
N GLY A 81 28.48 0.88 34.75
CA GLY A 81 28.39 0.44 33.36
C GLY A 81 27.12 0.93 32.59
N ALA A 82 26.22 1.67 33.24
CA ALA A 82 25.07 2.27 32.60
C ALA A 82 25.45 3.57 31.88
N THR A 83 25.20 3.66 30.58
CA THR A 83 25.44 4.86 29.75
C THR A 83 24.21 5.27 28.95
N LEU A 84 23.27 4.38 28.69
CA LEU A 84 22.08 4.60 27.86
C LEU A 84 20.87 5.08 28.66
N ILE A 85 20.82 4.73 29.95
CA ILE A 85 19.76 5.17 30.86
C ILE A 85 20.43 5.92 32.03
N PRO A 86 19.93 7.10 32.43
CA PRO A 86 20.48 7.84 33.58
C PRO A 86 20.50 6.98 34.84
N VAL A 87 21.64 7.02 35.57
CA VAL A 87 21.85 6.19 36.78
C VAL A 87 20.80 6.48 37.84
N ASP A 88 20.37 7.75 38.01
CA ASP A 88 19.36 8.12 38.98
C ASP A 88 18.01 7.42 38.72
N GLN A 89 17.64 7.26 37.46
CA GLN A 89 16.43 6.53 37.06
C GLN A 89 16.54 5.04 37.40
N LEU A 90 17.70 4.43 37.15
CA LEU A 90 17.96 3.02 37.48
C LEU A 90 18.03 2.82 38.98
N HIS A 91 18.64 3.75 39.72
CA HIS A 91 18.75 3.71 41.18
C HIS A 91 17.37 3.71 41.85
N ALA A 92 16.41 4.49 41.35
CA ALA A 92 15.04 4.50 41.87
C ALA A 92 14.36 3.10 41.83
N LEU A 93 14.75 2.23 40.90
CA LEU A 93 14.23 0.86 40.80
C LEU A 93 14.78 -0.09 41.87
N VAL A 94 15.95 0.20 42.41
CA VAL A 94 16.69 -0.67 43.36
C VAL A 94 16.78 -0.09 44.76
N ALA A 95 16.50 1.20 44.96
CA ALA A 95 16.56 1.89 46.24
C ALA A 95 15.78 1.18 47.36
N SER A 96 14.74 0.42 47.01
CA SER A 96 13.98 -0.39 47.98
C SER A 96 14.79 -1.46 48.69
N GLY A 97 15.99 -1.81 48.22
CA GLY A 97 16.91 -2.75 48.82
C GLY A 97 17.91 -2.12 49.80
N GLU A 98 18.02 -0.80 49.83
CA GLU A 98 18.91 -0.05 50.74
C GLU A 98 18.36 0.03 52.14
N GLY A 99 19.27 0.04 53.12
CA GLY A 99 18.95 0.06 54.55
C GLY A 99 18.33 -1.23 55.08
N LYS A 100 18.49 -2.36 54.38
CA LYS A 100 17.86 -3.63 54.73
C LYS A 100 18.86 -4.79 54.70
N ASP A 101 18.53 -5.86 55.40
CA ASP A 101 19.19 -7.15 55.26
C ASP A 101 18.50 -7.92 54.15
N ILE A 102 19.22 -8.19 53.08
CA ILE A 102 18.73 -8.91 51.91
C ILE A 102 19.63 -10.06 51.53
N THR A 103 19.08 -11.06 50.85
CA THR A 103 19.81 -12.20 50.32
C THR A 103 20.38 -11.90 48.91
N LEU A 104 21.30 -12.71 48.42
CA LEU A 104 21.79 -12.60 47.05
C LEU A 104 20.68 -12.77 46.03
N ARG A 105 19.68 -13.61 46.33
CA ARG A 105 18.49 -13.79 45.48
C ARG A 105 17.67 -12.50 45.36
N GLU A 106 17.43 -11.81 46.47
CA GLU A 106 16.72 -10.54 46.48
C GLU A 106 17.50 -9.44 45.76
N LEU A 107 18.84 -9.40 45.93
CA LEU A 107 19.69 -8.46 45.19
C LEU A 107 19.66 -8.72 43.68
N ASN A 108 19.69 -10.00 43.28
CA ASN A 108 19.53 -10.38 41.87
C ASN A 108 18.16 -9.98 41.32
N ALA A 109 17.10 -10.07 42.13
CA ALA A 109 15.76 -9.61 41.70
C ALA A 109 15.71 -8.07 41.47
N LEU A 110 16.52 -7.30 42.23
CA LEU A 110 16.68 -5.86 41.97
C LEU A 110 17.46 -5.62 40.66
N ALA A 111 18.53 -6.36 40.40
CA ALA A 111 19.23 -6.28 39.10
C ALA A 111 18.35 -6.68 37.93
N ASP A 112 17.43 -7.63 38.12
CA ASP A 112 16.45 -8.00 37.10
C ASP A 112 15.46 -6.88 36.77
N ARG A 113 15.11 -5.99 37.73
CA ARG A 113 14.32 -4.79 37.46
C ARG A 113 15.04 -3.82 36.53
N ILE A 114 16.37 -3.63 36.73
CA ILE A 114 17.18 -2.83 35.80
C ILE A 114 17.17 -3.45 34.41
N THR A 115 17.40 -4.77 34.32
CA THR A 115 17.35 -5.50 33.05
C THR A 115 15.98 -5.33 32.35
N ALA A 116 14.89 -5.41 33.11
CA ALA A 116 13.53 -5.22 32.58
C ALA A 116 13.31 -3.79 32.04
N GLU A 117 13.84 -2.77 32.76
CA GLU A 117 13.77 -1.37 32.30
C GLU A 117 14.53 -1.17 30.97
N TYR A 118 15.74 -1.75 30.84
CA TYR A 118 16.47 -1.71 29.57
C TYR A 118 15.69 -2.38 28.44
N ARG A 119 15.08 -3.53 28.70
CA ARG A 119 14.22 -4.22 27.70
C ARG A 119 13.01 -3.39 27.31
N ALA A 120 12.35 -2.78 28.28
CA ALA A 120 11.21 -1.90 28.03
C ALA A 120 11.59 -0.66 27.19
N LYS A 121 12.84 -0.21 27.30
CA LYS A 121 13.41 0.88 26.49
C LYS A 121 14.02 0.42 25.17
N GLY A 122 13.83 -0.85 24.79
CA GLY A 122 14.25 -1.37 23.50
C GLY A 122 15.72 -1.86 23.44
N TYR A 123 16.35 -2.22 24.58
CA TYR A 123 17.69 -2.81 24.66
C TYR A 123 17.64 -4.26 25.17
N PRO A 124 17.17 -5.23 24.36
CA PRO A 124 16.83 -6.57 24.83
C PRO A 124 18.03 -7.41 25.29
N LEU A 125 19.25 -7.09 24.82
CA LEU A 125 20.46 -7.84 25.13
C LEU A 125 21.25 -7.25 26.30
N THR A 126 20.85 -6.13 26.85
CA THR A 126 21.46 -5.54 28.05
C THR A 126 21.14 -6.39 29.27
N LEU A 127 22.13 -6.65 30.08
CA LEU A 127 22.05 -7.45 31.30
C LEU A 127 22.58 -6.66 32.48
N ALA A 128 21.80 -6.52 33.54
CA ALA A 128 22.31 -6.10 34.85
C ALA A 128 22.54 -7.31 35.74
N TYR A 129 23.65 -7.38 36.41
CA TYR A 129 24.05 -8.52 37.25
C TYR A 129 24.85 -8.07 38.46
N VAL A 130 24.90 -8.94 39.47
CA VAL A 130 25.72 -8.73 40.65
C VAL A 130 27.07 -9.41 40.40
N PRO A 131 28.17 -8.65 40.20
CA PRO A 131 29.49 -9.25 40.03
C PRO A 131 29.99 -9.88 41.34
N ALA A 132 30.93 -10.81 41.24
CA ALA A 132 31.65 -11.31 42.42
C ALA A 132 32.38 -10.12 43.10
N GLN A 133 32.06 -9.87 44.37
CA GLN A 133 32.57 -8.71 45.10
C GLN A 133 32.71 -9.03 46.57
N THR A 134 33.61 -8.32 47.25
CA THR A 134 33.73 -8.33 48.71
C THR A 134 32.91 -7.18 49.26
N LEU A 135 31.98 -7.50 50.17
CA LEU A 135 31.16 -6.49 50.82
C LEU A 135 32.01 -5.65 51.76
N SER A 136 32.11 -4.34 51.54
CA SER A 136 32.83 -3.40 52.37
C SER A 136 31.88 -2.26 52.77
N GLY A 137 31.62 -2.08 54.07
CA GLY A 137 30.77 -0.99 54.58
C GLY A 137 29.30 -1.04 54.14
N GLY A 138 28.79 -2.22 53.71
CA GLY A 138 27.40 -2.37 53.25
C GLY A 138 27.15 -1.87 51.83
N THR A 139 28.16 -1.41 51.09
CA THR A 139 28.00 -1.01 49.68
C THR A 139 28.04 -2.25 48.76
N VAL A 140 27.02 -2.34 47.92
CA VAL A 140 26.86 -3.42 46.93
C VAL A 140 26.85 -2.84 45.52
N ARG A 141 27.55 -3.48 44.59
CA ARG A 141 27.60 -3.06 43.20
C ARG A 141 26.70 -3.94 42.34
N ILE A 142 25.88 -3.31 41.50
CA ILE A 142 25.18 -3.91 40.37
C ILE A 142 25.87 -3.42 39.10
N ALA A 143 26.40 -4.32 38.29
CA ALA A 143 27.03 -3.99 37.03
C ALA A 143 26.01 -4.14 35.89
N VAL A 144 25.94 -3.14 35.00
CA VAL A 144 25.15 -3.17 33.76
C VAL A 144 26.11 -3.43 32.59
N GLN A 145 25.84 -4.49 31.85
CA GLN A 145 26.55 -4.79 30.63
C GLN A 145 25.64 -4.42 29.44
N GLU A 146 25.84 -3.23 28.90
CA GLU A 146 25.17 -2.77 27.68
C GLU A 146 25.78 -3.50 26.48
N ALA A 147 24.91 -4.22 25.73
CA ALA A 147 25.37 -4.92 24.54
C ALA A 147 25.68 -3.93 23.41
N ARG A 148 26.87 -4.07 22.81
CA ARG A 148 27.33 -3.20 21.71
C ARG A 148 27.63 -4.02 20.46
N LEU A 149 27.41 -3.40 19.28
CA LEU A 149 27.76 -4.01 18.00
C LEU A 149 29.29 -4.11 17.89
N GLY A 150 29.80 -5.30 17.67
CA GLY A 150 31.20 -5.52 17.34
C GLY A 150 31.46 -5.15 15.90
N LYS A 151 31.40 -6.10 15.01
CA LYS A 151 31.56 -5.89 13.57
C LYS A 151 30.36 -6.44 12.79
N VAL A 152 30.15 -5.91 11.56
CA VAL A 152 29.20 -6.46 10.59
C VAL A 152 29.98 -7.38 9.65
N VAL A 153 29.64 -8.66 9.65
CA VAL A 153 30.21 -9.67 8.75
C VAL A 153 29.19 -9.92 7.65
N PHE A 154 29.47 -9.46 6.44
CA PHE A 154 28.58 -9.57 5.30
C PHE A 154 29.07 -10.59 4.28
N GLU A 155 28.20 -11.54 3.91
CA GLU A 155 28.44 -12.56 2.90
C GLU A 155 27.38 -12.45 1.80
N ASN A 156 27.85 -12.23 0.55
CA ASN A 156 26.96 -12.15 -0.61
C ASN A 156 27.01 -13.48 -1.39
N HIS A 157 25.89 -14.18 -1.41
CA HIS A 157 25.64 -15.38 -2.21
C HIS A 157 24.58 -15.13 -3.29
N SER A 158 24.13 -13.87 -3.43
CA SER A 158 23.15 -13.48 -4.46
C SER A 158 23.82 -13.06 -5.75
N ALA A 159 23.04 -13.01 -6.84
CA ALA A 159 23.51 -12.47 -8.12
C ALA A 159 23.65 -10.93 -8.12
N THR A 160 23.11 -10.24 -7.13
CA THR A 160 23.20 -8.77 -7.03
C THR A 160 24.62 -8.35 -6.62
N HIS A 161 25.13 -7.28 -7.24
CA HIS A 161 26.45 -6.76 -6.91
C HIS A 161 26.56 -6.28 -5.47
N ASP A 162 27.75 -6.41 -4.88
CA ASP A 162 28.04 -6.04 -3.50
C ASP A 162 27.73 -4.58 -3.16
N GLY A 163 27.95 -3.65 -4.10
CA GLY A 163 27.81 -2.21 -3.86
C GLY A 163 26.44 -1.81 -3.31
N PRO A 164 25.34 -2.08 -4.00
CA PRO A 164 23.99 -1.80 -3.50
C PRO A 164 23.68 -2.48 -2.15
N LEU A 165 24.17 -3.72 -1.95
CA LEU A 165 23.92 -4.49 -0.74
C LEU A 165 24.65 -3.90 0.47
N LYS A 166 25.96 -3.65 0.34
CA LYS A 166 26.78 -3.07 1.41
C LYS A 166 26.32 -1.67 1.81
N ALA A 167 25.88 -0.87 0.83
CA ALA A 167 25.39 0.48 1.08
C ALA A 167 24.18 0.52 2.04
N THR A 168 23.37 -0.55 2.14
CA THR A 168 22.28 -0.62 3.12
C THR A 168 22.78 -0.86 4.55
N LEU A 169 23.98 -1.44 4.70
CA LEU A 169 24.60 -1.79 5.97
C LEU A 169 25.56 -0.71 6.50
N ASP A 170 25.96 0.25 5.66
CA ASP A 170 26.89 1.34 6.02
C ASP A 170 26.48 2.14 7.28
N PRO A 171 25.18 2.34 7.61
CA PRO A 171 24.78 3.01 8.83
C PRO A 171 25.11 2.21 10.13
N LEU A 172 25.37 0.92 10.02
CA LEU A 172 25.67 0.06 11.16
C LEU A 172 27.14 0.21 11.59
N THR A 173 27.37 1.00 12.63
CA THR A 173 28.72 1.32 13.12
C THR A 173 29.12 0.46 14.31
N SER A 174 30.36 -0.05 14.32
CA SER A 174 30.94 -0.75 15.47
C SER A 174 30.93 0.13 16.73
N GLY A 175 30.67 -0.46 17.89
CA GLY A 175 30.53 0.23 19.16
C GLY A 175 29.15 0.82 19.45
N ALA A 176 28.25 0.88 18.46
CA ALA A 176 26.88 1.33 18.68
C ALA A 176 26.11 0.38 19.62
N PRO A 177 25.22 0.90 20.48
CA PRO A 177 24.39 0.06 21.34
C PRO A 177 23.43 -0.78 20.50
N ILE A 178 23.24 -2.04 20.89
CA ILE A 178 22.28 -2.95 20.24
C ILE A 178 20.90 -2.68 20.79
N SER A 179 20.04 -2.09 19.97
CA SER A 179 18.62 -1.88 20.27
C SER A 179 17.72 -2.81 19.43
N ALA A 180 16.48 -3.01 19.86
CA ALA A 180 15.51 -3.86 19.18
C ALA A 180 15.26 -3.44 17.72
N HIS A 181 15.28 -2.13 17.47
CA HIS A 181 15.04 -1.55 16.14
C HIS A 181 16.31 -0.97 15.48
N GLY A 182 17.50 -1.14 16.12
CA GLY A 182 18.76 -0.58 15.63
C GLY A 182 19.21 -1.14 14.29
N PHE A 183 18.79 -2.36 13.98
CA PHE A 183 19.12 -3.06 12.73
C PHE A 183 17.99 -3.03 11.71
N ASP A 184 16.75 -2.73 12.13
CA ASP A 184 15.54 -2.88 11.32
C ASP A 184 15.69 -2.18 9.97
N ARG A 185 16.03 -0.89 9.97
CA ARG A 185 16.13 -0.12 8.73
C ARG A 185 17.11 -0.76 7.74
N SER A 186 18.33 -1.09 8.18
CA SER A 186 19.37 -1.63 7.32
C SER A 186 19.02 -3.01 6.78
N LEU A 187 18.55 -3.91 7.64
CA LEU A 187 18.19 -5.27 7.25
C LEU A 187 16.94 -5.30 6.36
N LEU A 188 15.91 -4.53 6.72
CA LEU A 188 14.70 -4.43 5.90
C LEU A 188 14.98 -3.80 4.54
N LEU A 189 15.82 -2.77 4.44
CA LEU A 189 16.21 -2.18 3.16
C LEU A 189 17.03 -3.17 2.31
N LEU A 190 17.88 -3.98 2.93
CA LEU A 190 18.59 -5.06 2.24
C LEU A 190 17.62 -6.11 1.68
N GLY A 191 16.65 -6.55 2.48
CA GLY A 191 15.61 -7.49 2.07
C GLY A 191 14.58 -6.91 1.07
N ASP A 192 14.47 -5.58 0.97
CA ASP A 192 13.64 -4.88 -0.02
C ASP A 192 14.27 -4.87 -1.42
N ILE A 193 15.57 -5.19 -1.55
CA ILE A 193 16.27 -5.24 -2.84
C ILE A 193 15.70 -6.39 -3.68
N PRO A 194 15.18 -6.11 -4.90
CA PRO A 194 14.62 -7.15 -5.75
C PRO A 194 15.61 -8.28 -6.05
N GLY A 195 15.17 -9.51 -5.85
CA GLY A 195 16.00 -10.69 -6.08
C GLY A 195 16.90 -11.09 -4.90
N VAL A 196 16.84 -10.39 -3.76
CA VAL A 196 17.66 -10.65 -2.59
C VAL A 196 16.81 -11.20 -1.43
N MET A 197 17.28 -12.26 -0.81
CA MET A 197 16.77 -12.78 0.46
C MET A 197 17.83 -12.53 1.53
N GLU A 198 17.52 -11.69 2.49
CA GLU A 198 18.35 -11.38 3.62
C GLU A 198 18.14 -12.41 4.73
N THR A 199 19.23 -12.81 5.38
CA THR A 199 19.23 -13.59 6.62
C THR A 199 20.29 -13.03 7.55
N SER A 200 19.93 -12.78 8.81
CA SER A 200 20.84 -12.19 9.79
C SER A 200 20.84 -12.94 11.12
N ALA A 201 21.99 -12.90 11.79
CA ALA A 201 22.17 -13.49 13.12
C ALA A 201 23.20 -12.72 13.93
N LEU A 202 22.99 -12.59 15.25
CA LEU A 202 24.01 -12.10 16.18
C LEU A 202 24.86 -13.26 16.69
N ARG A 203 26.18 -13.04 16.75
CA ARG A 203 27.16 -13.94 17.29
C ARG A 203 27.97 -13.21 18.38
N PRO A 204 28.56 -13.92 19.38
CA PRO A 204 29.47 -13.29 20.30
C PRO A 204 30.59 -12.56 19.53
N GLY A 205 30.88 -11.33 19.92
CA GLY A 205 31.98 -10.55 19.34
C GLY A 205 33.32 -10.90 19.98
N ASP A 206 34.40 -10.32 19.46
CA ASP A 206 35.76 -10.54 19.94
C ASP A 206 36.01 -9.92 21.32
N GLU A 207 35.31 -8.83 21.67
CA GLU A 207 35.43 -8.16 22.97
C GLU A 207 34.24 -8.49 23.88
N PRO A 208 34.47 -8.59 25.22
CA PRO A 208 33.39 -8.81 26.19
C PRO A 208 32.33 -7.71 26.09
N GLY A 209 31.03 -8.11 26.00
CA GLY A 209 29.92 -7.18 25.88
C GLY A 209 29.63 -6.76 24.44
N THR A 210 30.37 -7.24 23.45
CA THR A 210 30.10 -7.02 22.04
C THR A 210 29.42 -8.23 21.40
N SER A 211 28.64 -7.96 20.34
CA SER A 211 28.05 -8.98 19.47
C SER A 211 28.29 -8.59 18.02
N ASP A 212 28.77 -9.51 17.22
CA ASP A 212 28.94 -9.34 15.78
C ASP A 212 27.64 -9.65 15.06
N LEU A 213 27.28 -8.83 14.09
CA LEU A 213 26.12 -9.06 13.21
C LEU A 213 26.61 -9.79 11.94
N ALA A 214 26.25 -11.06 11.82
CA ALA A 214 26.44 -11.81 10.58
C ALA A 214 25.20 -11.58 9.67
N VAL A 215 25.44 -11.07 8.47
CA VAL A 215 24.39 -10.82 7.46
C VAL A 215 24.74 -11.59 6.19
N ARG A 216 23.79 -12.34 5.69
CA ARG A 216 23.90 -13.10 4.46
C ARG A 216 22.82 -12.67 3.48
N ALA A 217 23.21 -12.44 2.22
CA ALA A 217 22.33 -12.20 1.11
C ALA A 217 22.32 -13.41 0.18
N ASP A 218 21.17 -14.04 0.00
CA ASP A 218 20.94 -15.16 -0.91
C ASP A 218 20.02 -14.75 -2.07
N ASP A 219 19.96 -15.56 -3.12
CA ASP A 219 19.06 -15.33 -4.24
C ASP A 219 17.59 -15.61 -3.88
N ARG A 220 16.70 -14.67 -4.25
CA ARG A 220 15.28 -14.94 -4.44
C ARG A 220 15.00 -15.30 -5.89
N PRO A 221 13.83 -15.90 -6.21
CA PRO A 221 13.46 -16.18 -7.59
C PRO A 221 13.61 -14.94 -8.47
N ARG A 222 14.40 -15.08 -9.55
CA ARG A 222 14.64 -14.00 -10.52
C ARG A 222 13.36 -13.62 -11.25
N TYR A 223 12.53 -14.59 -11.53
CA TYR A 223 11.25 -14.42 -12.23
C TYR A 223 10.12 -14.69 -11.26
N THR A 224 9.20 -13.75 -11.15
CA THR A 224 7.97 -13.89 -10.39
C THR A 224 6.82 -13.34 -11.18
N GLY A 225 5.63 -13.80 -10.89
CA GLY A 225 4.47 -13.33 -11.63
C GLY A 225 3.16 -13.79 -11.02
N LEU A 226 2.08 -13.35 -11.67
CA LEU A 226 0.73 -13.67 -11.28
C LEU A 226 -0.13 -13.78 -12.54
N VAL A 227 -0.99 -14.78 -12.59
CA VAL A 227 -2.10 -14.86 -13.54
C VAL A 227 -3.40 -14.84 -12.77
N ALA A 228 -4.32 -13.96 -13.13
CA ALA A 228 -5.64 -13.82 -12.53
C ALA A 228 -6.73 -13.86 -13.58
N LEU A 229 -7.84 -14.54 -13.27
CA LEU A 229 -9.09 -14.52 -14.00
C LEU A 229 -10.16 -13.99 -13.06
N ASP A 230 -10.88 -12.96 -13.47
CA ASP A 230 -11.93 -12.32 -12.69
C ASP A 230 -13.12 -11.84 -13.56
N ASP A 231 -14.23 -11.50 -12.92
CA ASP A 231 -15.38 -10.87 -13.55
C ASP A 231 -15.55 -9.38 -13.16
N TYR A 232 -14.48 -8.74 -12.70
CA TYR A 232 -14.45 -7.38 -12.17
C TYR A 232 -14.46 -6.28 -13.25
N GLY A 233 -14.51 -6.67 -14.53
CA GLY A 233 -14.50 -5.75 -15.65
C GLY A 233 -15.81 -4.95 -15.79
N ASN A 234 -15.73 -3.86 -16.57
CA ASN A 234 -16.88 -3.03 -16.90
C ASN A 234 -17.84 -3.77 -17.83
N GLN A 235 -19.15 -3.64 -17.60
CA GLN A 235 -20.18 -4.33 -18.40
C GLN A 235 -20.14 -3.97 -19.90
N TYR A 236 -19.72 -2.76 -20.24
CA TYR A 236 -19.68 -2.27 -21.62
C TYR A 236 -18.40 -2.61 -22.37
N THR A 237 -17.35 -3.08 -21.69
CA THR A 237 -16.10 -3.53 -22.33
C THR A 237 -15.80 -5.01 -22.10
N GLY A 238 -16.39 -5.61 -21.08
CA GLY A 238 -16.23 -7.03 -20.75
C GLY A 238 -16.00 -7.25 -19.27
N ARG A 239 -16.91 -8.03 -18.66
CA ARG A 239 -16.83 -8.35 -17.22
C ARG A 239 -15.68 -9.31 -16.95
N ALA A 240 -15.61 -10.42 -17.69
CA ALA A 240 -14.52 -11.38 -17.55
C ALA A 240 -13.21 -10.78 -18.05
N ARG A 241 -12.18 -10.83 -17.20
CA ARG A 241 -10.84 -10.32 -17.50
C ARG A 241 -9.80 -11.38 -17.19
N LEU A 242 -8.79 -11.45 -18.04
CA LEU A 242 -7.55 -12.18 -17.80
C LEU A 242 -6.44 -11.15 -17.57
N THR A 243 -5.77 -11.22 -16.42
CA THR A 243 -4.64 -10.37 -16.07
C THR A 243 -3.40 -11.22 -15.86
N GLY A 244 -2.28 -10.81 -16.46
CA GLY A 244 -0.97 -11.40 -16.24
C GLY A 244 0.01 -10.33 -15.78
N THR A 245 0.81 -10.62 -14.73
CA THR A 245 1.95 -9.81 -14.32
C THR A 245 3.21 -10.66 -14.38
N PHE A 246 4.31 -10.04 -14.76
CA PHE A 246 5.62 -10.69 -14.82
C PHE A 246 6.70 -9.74 -14.33
N ASN A 247 7.54 -10.20 -13.44
CA ASN A 247 8.63 -9.42 -12.86
C ASN A 247 9.96 -10.11 -13.13
N VAL A 248 10.98 -9.32 -13.45
CA VAL A 248 12.38 -9.73 -13.52
C VAL A 248 13.15 -8.99 -12.43
N ASN A 249 13.51 -9.69 -11.38
CA ASN A 249 14.28 -9.18 -10.26
C ASN A 249 15.76 -9.14 -10.65
N GLY A 250 16.43 -8.00 -10.44
CA GLY A 250 17.86 -7.84 -10.70
C GLY A 250 18.23 -8.02 -12.18
N LEU A 251 17.53 -7.36 -13.11
CA LEU A 251 17.80 -7.45 -14.56
C LEU A 251 19.27 -7.13 -14.86
N PHE A 252 19.81 -6.07 -14.24
CA PHE A 252 21.20 -5.63 -14.35
C PHE A 252 22.01 -5.88 -13.07
N HIS A 253 21.48 -6.65 -12.11
CA HIS A 253 22.13 -6.99 -10.83
C HIS A 253 22.47 -5.78 -9.93
N GLN A 254 21.70 -4.68 -10.07
CA GLN A 254 21.89 -3.42 -9.36
C GLN A 254 20.75 -3.11 -8.36
N GLY A 255 20.03 -4.13 -7.90
CA GLY A 255 18.83 -3.92 -7.09
C GLY A 255 17.68 -3.33 -7.89
N ASP A 256 17.60 -3.66 -9.15
CA ASP A 256 16.63 -3.18 -10.13
C ASP A 256 15.50 -4.18 -10.35
N LEU A 257 14.37 -3.70 -10.85
CA LEU A 257 13.19 -4.51 -11.15
C LEU A 257 12.57 -4.06 -12.47
N LEU A 258 12.41 -4.99 -13.39
CA LEU A 258 11.54 -4.84 -14.57
C LEU A 258 10.20 -5.50 -14.29
N ASP A 259 9.10 -4.76 -14.46
CA ASP A 259 7.74 -5.28 -14.31
C ASP A 259 6.94 -5.09 -15.61
N ALA A 260 6.16 -6.10 -15.96
CA ALA A 260 5.22 -6.08 -17.08
C ALA A 260 3.83 -6.52 -16.61
N THR A 261 2.79 -5.85 -17.12
CA THR A 261 1.39 -6.21 -16.87
C THR A 261 0.64 -6.23 -18.18
N ALA A 262 -0.17 -7.26 -18.39
CA ALA A 262 -1.12 -7.34 -19.49
C ALA A 262 -2.51 -7.68 -18.92
N LEU A 263 -3.56 -7.02 -19.42
CA LEU A 263 -4.94 -7.32 -19.08
C LEU A 263 -5.77 -7.35 -20.37
N SER A 264 -6.62 -8.34 -20.50
CA SER A 264 -7.57 -8.44 -21.61
C SER A 264 -8.98 -8.77 -21.10
N ALA A 265 -9.97 -8.06 -21.62
CA ALA A 265 -11.39 -8.40 -21.49
C ALA A 265 -11.95 -8.87 -22.84
N GLY A 266 -11.14 -9.66 -23.58
CA GLY A 266 -11.40 -10.12 -24.92
C GLY A 266 -11.16 -9.04 -25.97
N SER A 267 -11.97 -9.02 -27.04
CA SER A 267 -11.80 -8.06 -28.15
C SER A 267 -12.19 -6.62 -27.83
N ASN A 268 -12.71 -6.38 -26.61
CA ASN A 268 -13.35 -5.11 -26.28
C ASN A 268 -12.52 -4.21 -25.35
N MET A 269 -11.51 -4.74 -24.70
CA MET A 269 -10.57 -3.95 -23.93
C MET A 269 -9.26 -4.72 -23.72
N ASN A 270 -8.14 -4.09 -24.02
CA ASN A 270 -6.81 -4.60 -23.73
C ASN A 270 -5.97 -3.49 -23.08
N TYR A 271 -5.10 -3.91 -22.19
CA TYR A 271 -4.18 -3.01 -21.49
C TYR A 271 -2.82 -3.68 -21.39
N GLY A 272 -1.78 -2.90 -21.59
CA GLY A 272 -0.40 -3.32 -21.40
C GLY A 272 0.40 -2.24 -20.68
N ARG A 273 1.27 -2.64 -19.75
CA ARG A 273 2.21 -1.76 -19.03
C ARG A 273 3.58 -2.42 -18.95
N LEU A 274 4.61 -1.61 -19.10
CA LEU A 274 6.00 -1.96 -18.82
C LEU A 274 6.57 -0.92 -17.87
N GLY A 275 7.19 -1.37 -16.78
CA GLY A 275 7.80 -0.54 -15.76
C GLY A 275 9.22 -0.97 -15.45
N TYR A 276 10.07 -0.03 -15.06
CA TYR A 276 11.42 -0.28 -14.59
C TYR A 276 11.69 0.54 -13.34
N ARG A 277 12.31 -0.07 -12.34
CA ARG A 277 12.71 0.55 -11.08
C ARG A 277 14.18 0.30 -10.82
N TYR A 278 14.87 1.33 -10.35
CA TYR A 278 16.30 1.29 -10.05
C TYR A 278 16.56 1.84 -8.65
N LEU A 279 17.34 1.12 -7.86
CA LEU A 279 17.78 1.54 -6.53
C LEU A 279 18.91 2.57 -6.67
N LEU A 280 18.70 3.80 -6.17
CA LEU A 280 19.66 4.89 -6.30
C LEU A 280 20.74 4.87 -5.21
N ASN A 281 20.40 4.42 -3.99
CA ASN A 281 21.30 4.43 -2.84
C ASN A 281 20.92 3.36 -1.78
N GLY A 282 21.79 3.18 -0.82
CA GLY A 282 21.58 2.26 0.32
C GLY A 282 20.49 2.68 1.29
N GLU A 283 19.99 3.91 1.20
CA GLU A 283 18.87 4.40 2.02
C GLU A 283 17.49 4.01 1.47
N GLY A 284 17.47 3.23 0.37
CA GLY A 284 16.25 2.72 -0.22
C GLY A 284 15.53 3.69 -1.17
N THR A 285 16.22 4.74 -1.64
CA THR A 285 15.66 5.65 -2.66
C THR A 285 15.58 4.94 -4.01
N VAL A 286 14.39 4.92 -4.62
CA VAL A 286 14.11 4.26 -5.89
C VAL A 286 13.67 5.27 -6.93
N LEU A 287 14.27 5.22 -8.12
CA LEU A 287 13.80 5.89 -9.32
C LEU A 287 13.03 4.88 -10.17
N GLY A 288 11.85 5.26 -10.66
CA GLY A 288 11.04 4.40 -11.51
C GLY A 288 10.48 5.12 -12.71
N ALA A 289 10.34 4.40 -13.82
CA ALA A 289 9.68 4.85 -15.04
C ALA A 289 8.73 3.77 -15.55
N SER A 290 7.65 4.17 -16.20
CA SER A 290 6.76 3.21 -16.86
C SER A 290 6.04 3.82 -18.05
N VAL A 291 5.62 2.92 -18.97
CA VAL A 291 4.74 3.25 -20.07
C VAL A 291 3.58 2.26 -20.09
N SER A 292 2.38 2.74 -20.44
CA SER A 292 1.23 1.86 -20.60
C SER A 292 0.33 2.33 -21.74
N SER A 293 -0.43 1.38 -22.29
CA SER A 293 -1.44 1.63 -23.31
C SER A 293 -2.70 0.82 -23.01
N LEU A 294 -3.85 1.44 -23.19
CA LEU A 294 -5.17 0.83 -23.14
C LEU A 294 -5.88 1.11 -24.46
N ASP A 295 -6.54 0.11 -25.02
CA ASP A 295 -7.52 0.23 -26.10
C ASP A 295 -8.86 -0.33 -25.66
N TYR A 296 -9.94 0.27 -26.13
CA TYR A 296 -11.28 -0.23 -25.83
C TYR A 296 -12.27 0.01 -26.97
N LYS A 297 -13.32 -0.82 -27.01
CA LYS A 297 -14.52 -0.67 -27.82
C LYS A 297 -15.75 -1.05 -27.00
N LEU A 298 -16.80 -0.19 -27.03
CA LEU A 298 -18.01 -0.47 -26.26
C LEU A 298 -18.85 -1.55 -26.94
N LYS A 299 -19.51 -2.36 -26.10
CA LYS A 299 -20.41 -3.46 -26.47
C LYS A 299 -21.75 -3.36 -25.72
N GLY A 300 -22.59 -4.39 -25.86
CA GLY A 300 -23.93 -4.43 -25.24
C GLY A 300 -24.81 -3.32 -25.78
N ASP A 301 -25.56 -2.68 -24.91
CA ASP A 301 -26.55 -1.63 -25.26
C ASP A 301 -25.88 -0.37 -25.85
N LEU A 302 -24.59 -0.14 -25.55
CA LEU A 302 -23.84 0.99 -26.08
C LEU A 302 -23.13 0.68 -27.41
N ARG A 303 -23.26 -0.54 -27.96
CA ARG A 303 -22.65 -0.94 -29.24
C ARG A 303 -23.10 -0.06 -30.40
N VAL A 304 -24.36 0.41 -30.37
CA VAL A 304 -24.94 1.29 -31.39
C VAL A 304 -24.17 2.60 -31.58
N LEU A 305 -23.50 3.08 -30.52
CA LEU A 305 -22.69 4.31 -30.55
C LEU A 305 -21.39 4.13 -31.37
N ASP A 306 -20.97 2.89 -31.61
CA ASP A 306 -19.66 2.54 -32.15
C ASP A 306 -18.52 3.32 -31.47
N ALA A 307 -18.62 3.41 -30.14
CA ALA A 307 -17.69 4.17 -29.32
C ALA A 307 -16.46 3.34 -28.99
N HIS A 308 -15.29 3.93 -29.20
CA HIS A 308 -13.98 3.30 -28.98
C HIS A 308 -12.91 4.34 -28.65
N GLY A 309 -11.79 3.90 -28.16
CA GLY A 309 -10.71 4.83 -27.86
C GLY A 309 -9.44 4.17 -27.32
N THR A 310 -8.46 5.04 -27.04
CA THR A 310 -7.16 4.64 -26.50
C THR A 310 -6.71 5.58 -25.40
N ALA A 311 -5.96 5.05 -24.43
CA ALA A 311 -5.23 5.84 -23.45
C ALA A 311 -3.77 5.40 -23.42
N GLN A 312 -2.85 6.34 -23.52
CA GLN A 312 -1.42 6.10 -23.39
C GLN A 312 -0.88 6.93 -22.22
N VAL A 313 -0.08 6.30 -21.36
CA VAL A 313 0.49 6.94 -20.18
C VAL A 313 1.98 6.70 -20.13
N ALA A 314 2.74 7.75 -19.86
CA ALA A 314 4.15 7.68 -19.51
C ALA A 314 4.32 8.30 -18.12
N SER A 315 4.99 7.59 -17.22
CA SER A 315 5.18 7.97 -15.83
C SER A 315 6.65 7.92 -15.44
N LEU A 316 7.06 8.87 -14.59
CA LEU A 316 8.35 8.90 -13.93
C LEU A 316 8.10 9.18 -12.45
N PHE A 317 8.82 8.51 -11.54
CA PHE A 317 8.70 8.78 -10.12
C PHE A 317 10.01 8.55 -9.36
N ILE A 318 10.14 9.24 -8.24
CA ILE A 318 11.14 8.96 -7.21
C ILE A 318 10.41 8.65 -5.91
N SER A 319 10.84 7.62 -5.20
CA SER A 319 10.28 7.20 -3.91
C SER A 319 11.38 7.01 -2.89
N HIS A 320 11.14 7.43 -1.64
CA HIS A 320 12.09 7.30 -0.53
C HIS A 320 11.38 6.79 0.73
N PRO A 321 11.91 5.79 1.44
CA PRO A 321 11.42 5.35 2.75
C PRO A 321 11.97 6.27 3.85
N PHE A 322 11.17 7.20 4.34
CA PHE A 322 11.53 8.05 5.49
C PHE A 322 11.63 7.25 6.78
N ILE A 323 10.69 6.31 6.97
CA ILE A 323 10.68 5.35 8.07
C ILE A 323 10.59 3.96 7.46
N ARG A 324 11.47 3.06 7.90
CA ARG A 324 11.45 1.62 7.55
C ARG A 324 11.79 0.83 8.80
N SER A 325 10.79 0.21 9.41
CA SER A 325 10.93 -0.60 10.63
C SER A 325 9.91 -1.75 10.62
N THR A 326 10.06 -2.66 11.57
CA THR A 326 9.11 -3.77 11.77
C THR A 326 7.73 -3.30 12.22
N ASP A 327 7.66 -2.19 12.97
CA ASP A 327 6.43 -1.69 13.57
C ASP A 327 5.68 -0.68 12.68
N GLY A 328 6.38 -0.09 11.71
CA GLY A 328 5.72 0.88 10.83
C GLY A 328 6.64 1.48 9.78
N ASN A 329 6.02 1.92 8.71
CA ASN A 329 6.72 2.42 7.54
C ASN A 329 6.12 3.74 7.08
N LEU A 330 6.94 4.63 6.53
CA LEU A 330 6.53 5.89 5.90
C LEU A 330 7.34 6.10 4.63
N TYR A 331 6.66 6.16 3.50
CA TYR A 331 7.23 6.42 2.19
C TYR A 331 6.73 7.75 1.65
N GLY A 332 7.64 8.52 1.06
CA GLY A 332 7.30 9.66 0.23
C GLY A 332 7.58 9.34 -1.23
N GLN A 333 6.69 9.78 -2.12
CA GLN A 333 6.87 9.65 -3.56
C GLN A 333 6.51 10.95 -4.25
N LEU A 334 7.34 11.36 -5.22
CA LEU A 334 7.02 12.39 -6.18
C LEU A 334 6.97 11.75 -7.56
N GLY A 335 5.82 11.88 -8.23
CA GLY A 335 5.58 11.33 -9.56
C GLY A 335 5.21 12.40 -10.57
N TYR A 336 5.51 12.13 -11.83
CA TYR A 336 5.08 12.92 -12.99
C TYR A 336 4.46 11.99 -14.02
N ASP A 337 3.22 12.29 -14.43
CA ASP A 337 2.49 11.56 -15.47
C ASP A 337 2.21 12.43 -16.68
N ARG A 338 2.36 11.83 -17.86
CA ARG A 338 1.86 12.37 -19.12
C ARG A 338 0.88 11.36 -19.71
N ARG A 339 -0.34 11.82 -20.02
CA ARG A 339 -1.38 10.97 -20.61
C ARG A 339 -1.89 11.57 -21.91
N HIS A 340 -2.11 10.69 -22.89
CA HIS A 340 -2.84 10.99 -24.14
C HIS A 340 -4.08 10.12 -24.17
N LEU A 341 -5.23 10.77 -24.34
CA LEU A 341 -6.54 10.14 -24.33
C LEU A 341 -7.23 10.46 -25.67
N ASN A 342 -7.69 9.44 -26.36
CA ASN A 342 -8.40 9.56 -27.62
C ASN A 342 -9.70 8.76 -27.52
N ASP A 343 -10.82 9.43 -27.65
CA ASP A 343 -12.16 8.85 -27.60
C ASP A 343 -12.93 9.25 -28.85
N SER A 344 -13.62 8.27 -29.48
CA SER A 344 -14.43 8.45 -30.69
C SER A 344 -15.81 7.87 -30.46
N ILE A 345 -16.84 8.54 -30.99
CA ILE A 345 -18.23 8.07 -31.08
C ILE A 345 -18.63 8.23 -32.56
N ASP A 346 -18.48 7.13 -33.33
CA ASP A 346 -18.53 7.19 -34.78
C ASP A 346 -19.91 7.50 -35.33
N ILE A 347 -20.99 7.08 -34.66
CA ILE A 347 -22.37 7.35 -35.11
C ILE A 347 -22.67 8.85 -35.26
N VAL A 348 -22.01 9.70 -34.47
CA VAL A 348 -22.14 11.16 -34.50
C VAL A 348 -20.90 11.86 -35.05
N GLY A 349 -19.84 11.11 -35.41
CA GLY A 349 -18.57 11.64 -35.89
C GLY A 349 -17.83 12.50 -34.84
N LEU A 350 -18.07 12.24 -33.56
CA LEU A 350 -17.44 12.97 -32.46
C LEU A 350 -16.11 12.32 -32.12
N ARG A 351 -15.03 13.10 -32.12
CA ARG A 351 -13.71 12.70 -31.67
C ARG A 351 -13.21 13.69 -30.65
N THR A 352 -12.69 13.16 -29.53
CA THR A 352 -12.13 13.97 -28.44
C THR A 352 -10.70 13.53 -28.18
N LEU A 353 -9.76 14.42 -28.49
CA LEU A 353 -8.33 14.23 -28.22
C LEU A 353 -7.93 15.10 -27.03
N ARG A 354 -7.41 14.49 -25.99
CA ARG A 354 -7.02 15.15 -24.74
C ARG A 354 -5.62 14.73 -24.32
N HIS A 355 -4.95 15.63 -23.66
CA HIS A 355 -3.70 15.34 -22.99
C HIS A 355 -3.70 15.89 -21.55
N THR A 356 -3.11 15.15 -20.63
CA THR A 356 -2.91 15.62 -19.27
C THR A 356 -1.45 15.49 -18.87
N TYR A 357 -1.02 16.42 -18.06
CA TYR A 357 0.27 16.41 -17.38
C TYR A 357 0.00 16.62 -15.89
N GLY A 358 0.66 15.88 -15.04
CA GLY A 358 0.42 16.02 -13.60
C GLY A 358 1.62 15.65 -12.74
N TRP A 359 1.89 16.47 -11.73
CA TRP A 359 2.77 16.15 -10.63
C TRP A 359 1.94 15.64 -9.46
N THR A 360 2.34 14.50 -8.89
CA THR A 360 1.67 13.91 -7.73
C THR A 360 2.67 13.70 -6.62
N GLY A 361 2.47 14.36 -5.49
CA GLY A 361 3.14 14.07 -4.23
C GLY A 361 2.30 13.09 -3.42
N THR A 362 2.91 12.02 -2.92
CA THR A 362 2.26 10.98 -2.12
C THR A 362 3.02 10.73 -0.83
N LEU A 363 2.30 10.63 0.28
CA LEU A 363 2.76 10.04 1.53
C LEU A 363 1.94 8.78 1.80
N ALA A 364 2.61 7.65 1.94
CA ALA A 364 1.99 6.36 2.21
C ALA A 364 2.74 5.62 3.29
N GLY A 365 2.03 4.87 4.09
CA GLY A 365 2.66 4.10 5.16
C GLY A 365 1.73 3.13 5.83
N ASP A 366 2.29 2.41 6.78
CA ASP A 366 1.58 1.52 7.67
C ASP A 366 2.10 1.65 9.10
N GLN A 367 1.24 1.31 10.05
CA GLN A 367 1.55 1.21 11.46
C GLN A 367 0.98 -0.12 11.97
N ARG A 368 1.84 -0.89 12.64
CA ARG A 368 1.49 -2.16 13.27
C ARG A 368 1.48 -2.03 14.77
N ASP A 369 0.54 -2.66 15.39
CA ASP A 369 0.48 -2.85 16.83
C ASP A 369 0.12 -4.30 17.16
N THR A 370 0.06 -4.66 18.43
CA THR A 370 -0.24 -6.02 18.90
C THR A 370 -1.59 -6.56 18.45
N HIS A 371 -2.48 -5.70 17.97
CA HIS A 371 -3.86 -6.06 17.64
C HIS A 371 -4.22 -5.83 16.17
N GLY A 372 -3.34 -5.24 15.37
CA GLY A 372 -3.69 -5.02 13.96
C GLY A 372 -2.74 -4.13 13.18
N VAL A 373 -3.14 -3.85 11.94
CA VAL A 373 -2.37 -3.04 10.99
C VAL A 373 -3.26 -1.91 10.48
N THR A 374 -2.74 -0.69 10.53
CA THR A 374 -3.34 0.49 9.91
C THR A 374 -2.51 0.87 8.70
N ASN A 375 -3.12 1.00 7.52
CA ASN A 375 -2.49 1.53 6.32
C ASN A 375 -3.09 2.90 5.98
N PHE A 376 -2.28 3.80 5.46
CA PHE A 376 -2.75 5.09 4.99
C PHE A 376 -2.02 5.52 3.71
N ASN A 377 -2.71 6.32 2.91
CA ASN A 377 -2.15 6.96 1.73
C ASN A 377 -2.82 8.32 1.55
N VAL A 378 -2.02 9.37 1.37
CA VAL A 378 -2.50 10.72 1.06
C VAL A 378 -1.72 11.24 -0.13
N SER A 379 -2.42 11.75 -1.15
CA SER A 379 -1.80 12.29 -2.34
C SER A 379 -2.39 13.65 -2.71
N ALA A 380 -1.53 14.51 -3.26
CA ALA A 380 -1.93 15.76 -3.89
C ALA A 380 -1.42 15.77 -5.33
N THR A 381 -2.33 15.98 -6.29
CA THR A 381 -2.01 16.06 -7.71
C THR A 381 -2.26 17.46 -8.23
N TYR A 382 -1.23 18.11 -8.75
CA TYR A 382 -1.35 19.34 -9.53
C TYR A 382 -1.17 19.00 -11.00
N GLY A 383 -2.25 19.19 -11.78
CA GLY A 383 -2.29 18.79 -13.17
C GLY A 383 -2.77 19.89 -14.12
N LEU A 384 -2.57 19.63 -15.41
CA LEU A 384 -3.04 20.44 -16.53
C LEU A 384 -3.74 19.53 -17.53
N LEU A 385 -4.96 19.89 -17.90
CA LEU A 385 -5.72 19.24 -18.99
C LEU A 385 -5.75 20.17 -20.19
N GLY A 386 -5.43 19.64 -21.38
CA GLY A 386 -5.58 20.28 -22.68
C GLY A 386 -6.41 19.42 -23.64
N PHE A 387 -7.05 20.09 -24.60
CA PHE A 387 -7.74 19.47 -25.73
C PHE A 387 -6.99 19.84 -27.02
N ASP A 388 -6.76 18.85 -27.89
CA ASP A 388 -6.07 19.06 -29.16
C ASP A 388 -7.03 19.40 -30.29
N ASP A 389 -8.35 19.27 -30.05
CA ASP A 389 -9.42 19.57 -30.98
C ASP A 389 -10.21 20.81 -30.52
N ALA A 390 -10.38 21.80 -31.43
CA ALA A 390 -11.06 23.06 -31.12
C ALA A 390 -12.56 22.88 -30.82
N PHE A 391 -13.20 21.86 -31.41
CA PHE A 391 -14.60 21.58 -31.14
C PHE A 391 -14.80 20.96 -29.76
N ALA A 392 -13.97 19.98 -29.38
CA ALA A 392 -13.98 19.42 -28.03
C ALA A 392 -13.66 20.48 -26.96
N GLN A 393 -12.72 21.39 -27.24
CA GLN A 393 -12.42 22.53 -26.38
C GLN A 393 -13.64 23.47 -26.20
N PHE A 394 -14.38 23.76 -27.30
CA PHE A 394 -15.57 24.57 -27.23
C PHE A 394 -16.68 23.90 -26.41
N ILE A 395 -16.91 22.60 -26.63
CA ILE A 395 -17.90 21.84 -25.85
C ILE A 395 -17.54 21.85 -24.36
N ASP A 396 -16.27 21.59 -24.00
CA ASP A 396 -15.83 21.67 -22.59
C ASP A 396 -16.08 23.05 -21.99
N ALA A 397 -15.79 24.13 -22.74
CA ALA A 397 -15.93 25.49 -22.24
C ALA A 397 -17.38 25.90 -21.93
N ILE A 398 -18.37 25.37 -22.67
CA ILE A 398 -19.80 25.62 -22.45
C ILE A 398 -20.47 24.57 -21.54
N SER A 399 -19.74 23.56 -21.08
CA SER A 399 -20.27 22.47 -20.27
C SER A 399 -19.41 22.22 -19.01
N THR A 400 -18.58 21.21 -19.03
CA THR A 400 -17.86 20.71 -17.86
C THR A 400 -16.73 21.59 -17.36
N GLN A 401 -16.15 22.44 -18.21
CA GLN A 401 -15.07 23.41 -17.90
C GLN A 401 -13.86 22.75 -17.22
N THR A 402 -13.49 21.57 -17.72
CA THR A 402 -12.40 20.78 -17.14
C THR A 402 -11.02 21.25 -17.58
N ARG A 403 -10.91 21.92 -18.75
CA ARG A 403 -9.65 22.42 -19.30
C ARG A 403 -8.89 23.32 -18.34
N GLY A 404 -7.56 23.23 -18.38
CA GLY A 404 -6.65 24.06 -17.59
C GLY A 404 -6.12 23.34 -16.36
N HIS A 405 -5.55 24.10 -15.45
CA HIS A 405 -4.96 23.57 -14.23
C HIS A 405 -6.02 23.09 -13.25
N TYR A 406 -5.72 21.99 -12.57
CA TYR A 406 -6.53 21.47 -11.49
C TYR A 406 -5.65 21.02 -10.31
N LEU A 407 -6.23 21.02 -9.14
CA LEU A 407 -5.65 20.46 -7.92
C LEU A 407 -6.60 19.43 -7.35
N LYS A 408 -6.10 18.21 -7.14
CA LYS A 408 -6.83 17.07 -6.63
C LYS A 408 -6.14 16.50 -5.40
N TYR A 409 -6.91 16.18 -4.37
CA TYR A 409 -6.45 15.46 -3.20
C TYR A 409 -7.14 14.11 -3.14
N THR A 410 -6.38 13.08 -2.79
CA THR A 410 -6.93 11.75 -2.47
C THR A 410 -6.40 11.31 -1.12
N ALA A 411 -7.24 10.64 -0.35
CA ALA A 411 -6.84 10.04 0.91
C ALA A 411 -7.48 8.66 1.04
N SER A 412 -6.73 7.72 1.58
CA SER A 412 -7.25 6.43 2.02
C SER A 412 -6.64 6.05 3.36
N ILE A 413 -7.45 5.41 4.19
CA ILE A 413 -7.01 4.80 5.44
C ILE A 413 -7.76 3.48 5.60
N SER A 414 -7.06 2.47 6.08
CA SER A 414 -7.70 1.21 6.42
C SER A 414 -7.08 0.61 7.67
N ARG A 415 -7.88 -0.11 8.44
CA ARG A 415 -7.41 -0.86 9.60
C ARG A 415 -7.97 -2.28 9.57
N LEU A 416 -7.09 -3.24 9.73
CA LEU A 416 -7.44 -4.62 10.06
C LEU A 416 -7.19 -4.81 11.56
N GLN A 417 -8.25 -4.93 12.34
CA GLN A 417 -8.22 -5.11 13.79
C GLN A 417 -8.51 -6.56 14.12
N GLN A 418 -7.55 -7.24 14.72
CA GLN A 418 -7.74 -8.59 15.27
C GLN A 418 -8.54 -8.49 16.56
N LEU A 419 -9.63 -9.24 16.65
CA LEU A 419 -10.50 -9.32 17.84
C LEU A 419 -10.23 -10.58 18.67
N SER A 420 -9.88 -11.67 18.00
CA SER A 420 -9.49 -12.95 18.58
C SER A 420 -8.67 -13.74 17.55
N GLU A 421 -8.17 -14.92 17.90
CA GLU A 421 -7.38 -15.77 16.98
C GLU A 421 -8.05 -15.96 15.61
N ASN A 422 -9.38 -16.06 15.58
CA ASN A 422 -10.12 -16.38 14.35
C ASN A 422 -10.97 -15.21 13.82
N ASN A 423 -11.12 -14.11 14.54
CA ASN A 423 -12.02 -13.03 14.15
C ASN A 423 -11.27 -11.71 14.01
N ALA A 424 -11.55 -10.99 12.94
CA ALA A 424 -11.02 -9.66 12.70
C ALA A 424 -12.11 -8.74 12.12
N VAL A 425 -11.94 -7.44 12.30
CA VAL A 425 -12.73 -6.39 11.64
C VAL A 425 -11.81 -5.59 10.73
N TYR A 426 -12.24 -5.39 9.50
CA TYR A 426 -11.61 -4.48 8.56
C TYR A 426 -12.51 -3.26 8.37
N LEU A 427 -11.91 -2.09 8.46
CA LEU A 427 -12.53 -0.80 8.14
C LEU A 427 -11.64 -0.09 7.11
N GLY A 428 -12.22 0.29 5.98
CA GLY A 428 -11.56 1.05 4.92
C GLY A 428 -12.32 2.34 4.62
N PHE A 429 -11.59 3.41 4.37
CA PHE A 429 -12.10 4.68 3.88
C PHE A 429 -11.27 5.14 2.69
N GLN A 430 -11.92 5.68 1.67
CA GLN A 430 -11.28 6.38 0.56
C GLN A 430 -12.06 7.65 0.24
N GLY A 431 -11.33 8.72 -0.14
CA GLY A 431 -11.93 9.99 -0.50
C GLY A 431 -11.12 10.73 -1.57
N GLN A 432 -11.83 11.53 -2.38
CA GLN A 432 -11.27 12.43 -3.37
C GLN A 432 -11.95 13.79 -3.31
N TRP A 433 -11.15 14.84 -3.38
CA TRP A 433 -11.59 16.25 -3.44
C TRP A 433 -10.81 16.97 -4.54
N ALA A 434 -11.45 17.94 -5.16
CA ALA A 434 -10.83 18.74 -6.21
C ALA A 434 -11.27 20.20 -6.15
N ASN A 435 -10.45 21.09 -6.71
CA ASN A 435 -10.74 22.54 -6.74
C ASN A 435 -11.67 22.96 -7.88
N LYS A 436 -11.89 22.10 -8.88
CA LYS A 436 -12.77 22.32 -10.05
C LYS A 436 -13.28 20.99 -10.61
N ASN A 437 -14.11 21.02 -11.65
CA ASN A 437 -14.51 19.82 -12.38
C ASN A 437 -13.30 19.11 -12.99
N LEU A 438 -13.29 17.78 -12.92
CA LEU A 438 -12.21 16.94 -13.40
C LEU A 438 -12.61 16.16 -14.66
N ASP A 439 -11.62 15.94 -15.52
CA ASP A 439 -11.71 14.99 -16.63
C ASP A 439 -11.93 13.56 -16.12
N THR A 440 -12.50 12.70 -16.98
CA THR A 440 -12.79 11.29 -16.65
C THR A 440 -11.59 10.50 -16.14
N ALA A 441 -10.40 10.80 -16.65
CA ALA A 441 -9.15 10.18 -16.21
C ALA A 441 -8.76 10.53 -14.77
N GLU A 442 -9.40 11.55 -14.17
CA GLU A 442 -9.09 12.05 -12.82
C GLU A 442 -10.27 11.92 -11.84
N GLN A 443 -11.46 11.48 -12.30
CA GLN A 443 -12.65 11.38 -11.48
C GLN A 443 -12.58 10.22 -10.49
N PHE A 444 -13.28 10.35 -9.37
CA PHE A 444 -13.56 9.28 -8.42
C PHE A 444 -14.69 8.41 -8.97
N TYR A 445 -14.56 7.08 -8.93
CA TYR A 445 -15.61 6.17 -9.37
C TYR A 445 -16.17 5.34 -8.22
N LEU A 446 -17.45 4.99 -8.30
CA LEU A 446 -18.14 4.09 -7.38
C LEU A 446 -18.72 2.89 -8.15
N GLY A 447 -18.81 1.76 -7.42
CA GLY A 447 -19.26 0.46 -7.92
C GLY A 447 -18.11 -0.43 -8.36
N GLY A 448 -18.25 -1.72 -8.10
CA GLY A 448 -17.28 -2.76 -8.43
C GLY A 448 -16.79 -3.58 -7.24
N ALA A 449 -16.15 -4.68 -7.53
CA ALA A 449 -15.72 -5.70 -6.56
C ALA A 449 -14.85 -5.17 -5.39
N ASN A 450 -14.08 -4.10 -5.61
CA ASN A 450 -13.20 -3.48 -4.61
C ASN A 450 -13.71 -2.12 -4.11
N ASN A 451 -15.00 -1.84 -4.29
CA ASN A 451 -15.59 -0.55 -4.02
C ASN A 451 -16.94 -0.75 -3.32
N VAL A 452 -18.08 -0.29 -3.90
CA VAL A 452 -19.43 -0.59 -3.44
C VAL A 452 -19.91 -1.80 -4.24
N ARG A 453 -19.80 -2.99 -3.63
CA ARG A 453 -19.86 -4.31 -4.30
C ARG A 453 -21.25 -4.68 -4.86
N GLY A 454 -22.30 -4.05 -4.40
CA GLY A 454 -23.66 -4.25 -4.92
C GLY A 454 -23.91 -3.69 -6.32
N TYR A 455 -22.94 -2.99 -6.90
CA TYR A 455 -23.10 -2.25 -8.16
C TYR A 455 -22.02 -2.61 -9.18
N ASP A 456 -22.32 -2.43 -10.47
CA ASP A 456 -21.37 -2.67 -11.56
C ASP A 456 -20.14 -1.78 -11.47
N THR A 457 -19.00 -2.29 -11.95
CA THR A 457 -17.73 -1.59 -11.94
C THR A 457 -17.82 -0.25 -12.66
N GLY A 458 -17.54 0.84 -11.93
CA GLY A 458 -17.52 2.20 -12.47
C GLY A 458 -18.88 2.71 -12.93
N VAL A 459 -19.99 2.23 -12.34
CA VAL A 459 -21.33 2.66 -12.70
C VAL A 459 -21.54 4.16 -12.47
N LEU A 460 -20.87 4.74 -11.49
CA LEU A 460 -20.85 6.18 -11.22
C LEU A 460 -19.43 6.71 -11.17
N ALA A 461 -19.23 7.91 -11.70
CA ALA A 461 -17.98 8.65 -11.57
C ALA A 461 -18.27 10.13 -11.33
N GLY A 462 -17.41 10.82 -10.61
CA GLY A 462 -17.56 12.23 -10.34
C GLY A 462 -16.26 12.91 -9.89
N THR A 463 -16.31 14.21 -9.82
CA THR A 463 -15.16 15.04 -9.43
C THR A 463 -14.73 14.79 -7.97
N GLN A 464 -15.69 14.59 -7.08
CA GLN A 464 -15.49 14.35 -5.67
C GLN A 464 -16.24 13.10 -5.25
N GLY A 465 -15.72 12.37 -4.29
CA GLY A 465 -16.39 11.20 -3.74
C GLY A 465 -15.72 10.65 -2.50
N GLN A 466 -16.46 9.80 -1.80
CA GLN A 466 -16.02 9.13 -0.59
C GLN A 466 -16.65 7.75 -0.54
N MET A 467 -15.94 6.77 0.02
CA MET A 467 -16.49 5.46 0.30
C MET A 467 -15.95 4.88 1.60
N VAL A 468 -16.73 4.01 2.21
CA VAL A 468 -16.41 3.24 3.40
C VAL A 468 -16.73 1.78 3.15
N ASN A 469 -15.82 0.89 3.54
CA ASN A 469 -16.01 -0.55 3.57
C ASN A 469 -15.84 -1.05 5.00
N LEU A 470 -16.80 -1.80 5.50
CA LEU A 470 -16.75 -2.48 6.79
C LEU A 470 -16.88 -3.98 6.57
N GLU A 471 -15.94 -4.77 7.11
CA GLU A 471 -15.99 -6.22 7.01
C GLU A 471 -15.74 -6.87 8.37
N PHE A 472 -16.57 -7.85 8.72
CA PHE A 472 -16.28 -8.83 9.75
C PHE A 472 -15.72 -10.08 9.08
N ARG A 473 -14.52 -10.48 9.46
CA ARG A 473 -13.77 -11.60 8.89
C ARG A 473 -13.62 -12.70 9.92
N ARG A 474 -13.86 -13.96 9.51
CA ARG A 474 -13.68 -15.13 10.34
C ARG A 474 -12.86 -16.20 9.62
N SER A 475 -11.72 -16.56 10.18
CA SER A 475 -10.92 -17.70 9.73
C SER A 475 -11.62 -19.01 10.07
N LEU A 476 -11.75 -19.89 9.07
CA LEU A 476 -12.42 -21.18 9.17
C LEU A 476 -11.38 -22.30 9.07
N HIS A 477 -11.42 -23.24 10.01
CA HIS A 477 -10.54 -24.41 10.05
C HIS A 477 -11.34 -25.65 9.63
N LEU A 478 -11.54 -25.85 8.31
CA LEU A 478 -12.36 -26.93 7.75
C LEU A 478 -11.55 -28.16 7.33
N GLY A 479 -10.24 -28.22 7.65
CA GLY A 479 -9.36 -29.31 7.21
C GLY A 479 -9.05 -29.30 5.70
N LEU A 480 -9.38 -28.23 5.00
CA LEU A 480 -8.99 -28.01 3.61
C LEU A 480 -7.52 -27.53 3.53
N PRO A 481 -6.79 -27.86 2.46
CA PRO A 481 -5.45 -27.29 2.24
C PRO A 481 -5.51 -25.76 2.17
N GLY A 482 -4.56 -25.09 2.86
CA GLY A 482 -4.50 -23.62 2.89
C GLY A 482 -5.39 -22.99 3.96
N SER A 483 -5.66 -21.69 3.82
CA SER A 483 -6.49 -20.92 4.75
C SER A 483 -7.78 -20.45 4.09
N LEU A 484 -8.89 -20.53 4.81
CA LEU A 484 -10.20 -20.07 4.37
C LEU A 484 -10.74 -19.03 5.34
N THR A 485 -11.15 -17.87 4.82
CA THR A 485 -11.78 -16.80 5.58
C THR A 485 -13.17 -16.50 5.02
N ALA A 486 -14.18 -16.59 5.84
CA ALA A 486 -15.52 -16.07 5.54
C ALA A 486 -15.62 -14.61 5.99
N LEU A 487 -16.35 -13.81 5.24
CA LEU A 487 -16.59 -12.41 5.59
C LEU A 487 -18.05 -12.01 5.39
N ALA A 488 -18.53 -11.12 6.24
CA ALA A 488 -19.77 -10.37 6.08
C ALA A 488 -19.37 -8.89 5.96
N PHE A 489 -20.01 -8.15 5.04
CA PHE A 489 -19.60 -6.79 4.77
C PHE A 489 -20.77 -5.84 4.54
N ALA A 490 -20.48 -4.56 4.70
CA ALA A 490 -21.33 -3.44 4.31
C ALA A 490 -20.46 -2.38 3.66
N ASP A 491 -20.88 -1.89 2.49
CA ASP A 491 -20.21 -0.85 1.75
C ASP A 491 -21.12 0.36 1.60
N ALA A 492 -20.56 1.56 1.67
CA ALA A 492 -21.28 2.81 1.42
C ALA A 492 -20.41 3.80 0.65
N GLY A 493 -21.00 4.50 -0.29
CA GLY A 493 -20.31 5.50 -1.10
C GLY A 493 -21.18 6.69 -1.44
N HIS A 494 -20.52 7.84 -1.60
CA HIS A 494 -21.11 9.08 -2.08
C HIS A 494 -20.23 9.67 -3.17
N VAL A 495 -20.86 10.18 -4.23
CA VAL A 495 -20.18 10.87 -5.31
C VAL A 495 -20.89 12.16 -5.66
N THR A 496 -20.11 13.22 -5.92
CA THR A 496 -20.57 14.47 -6.54
C THR A 496 -20.00 14.54 -7.94
N ILE A 497 -20.90 14.56 -8.94
CA ILE A 497 -20.55 14.47 -10.38
C ILE A 497 -19.73 15.69 -10.78
N TYR A 498 -20.30 16.87 -10.59
CA TYR A 498 -19.65 18.14 -10.90
C TYR A 498 -19.52 18.97 -9.63
N LYS A 499 -18.30 19.40 -9.31
CA LYS A 499 -18.08 20.36 -8.22
C LYS A 499 -18.73 21.69 -8.57
N ASP A 500 -18.47 22.17 -9.80
CA ASP A 500 -19.05 23.40 -10.34
C ASP A 500 -20.16 23.00 -11.33
N ARG A 501 -21.42 23.16 -10.93
CA ARG A 501 -22.58 22.73 -11.72
C ARG A 501 -22.78 23.66 -12.92
N PHE A 502 -23.01 23.10 -14.10
CA PHE A 502 -23.29 23.85 -15.32
C PHE A 502 -24.65 23.52 -15.91
N ALA A 503 -25.35 22.49 -15.42
CA ALA A 503 -26.69 22.10 -15.87
C ALA A 503 -27.57 21.75 -14.66
N PRO A 504 -28.93 21.93 -14.80
CA PRO A 504 -29.87 21.42 -13.80
C PRO A 504 -29.89 19.89 -13.78
N GLY A 505 -30.44 19.29 -12.73
CA GLY A 505 -30.56 17.83 -12.56
C GLY A 505 -29.81 17.29 -11.33
N THR A 506 -29.83 15.98 -11.17
CA THR A 506 -29.17 15.28 -10.06
C THR A 506 -27.65 15.36 -10.22
N ASN A 507 -26.95 15.89 -9.20
CA ASN A 507 -25.51 16.09 -9.23
C ASN A 507 -24.76 15.24 -8.19
N SER A 508 -25.45 14.45 -7.41
CA SER A 508 -24.85 13.56 -6.42
C SER A 508 -25.62 12.26 -6.31
N ALA A 509 -24.93 11.22 -5.88
CA ALA A 509 -25.52 9.91 -5.65
C ALA A 509 -24.92 9.25 -4.41
N HIS A 510 -25.76 8.49 -3.70
CA HIS A 510 -25.37 7.63 -2.61
C HIS A 510 -25.62 6.17 -3.00
N MET A 511 -24.69 5.31 -2.68
CA MET A 511 -24.76 3.87 -2.94
C MET A 511 -24.42 3.13 -1.65
N GLN A 512 -25.18 2.06 -1.37
CA GLN A 512 -24.97 1.23 -0.20
C GLN A 512 -25.29 -0.22 -0.54
N ASP A 513 -24.58 -1.15 0.07
CA ASP A 513 -24.85 -2.57 -0.05
C ASP A 513 -24.42 -3.33 1.20
N ILE A 514 -24.88 -4.57 1.28
CA ILE A 514 -24.45 -5.58 2.24
C ILE A 514 -24.17 -6.89 1.52
N GLY A 515 -23.28 -7.70 2.05
CA GLY A 515 -22.98 -8.96 1.40
C GLY A 515 -22.20 -9.93 2.27
N LEU A 516 -21.98 -11.09 1.67
CA LEU A 516 -21.16 -12.17 2.21
C LEU A 516 -20.06 -12.52 1.21
N GLY A 517 -18.91 -12.96 1.71
CA GLY A 517 -17.82 -13.36 0.87
C GLY A 517 -16.95 -14.44 1.48
N MET A 518 -16.08 -14.97 0.62
CA MET A 518 -15.06 -15.94 0.98
C MET A 518 -13.72 -15.59 0.35
N ARG A 519 -12.64 -15.84 1.08
CA ARG A 519 -11.25 -15.74 0.63
C ARG A 519 -10.57 -17.05 0.98
N TRP A 520 -10.08 -17.75 -0.03
CA TRP A 520 -9.27 -18.94 0.15
C TRP A 520 -7.86 -18.69 -0.38
N GLN A 521 -6.88 -19.08 0.43
CA GLN A 521 -5.47 -19.10 0.04
C GLN A 521 -4.98 -20.52 0.17
N GLY A 522 -4.75 -21.16 -0.97
CA GLY A 522 -4.27 -22.53 -1.05
C GLY A 522 -2.74 -22.60 -1.11
N ASP A 523 -2.25 -23.83 -1.21
CA ASP A 523 -0.85 -24.11 -1.43
C ASP A 523 -0.39 -23.58 -2.80
N ASP A 524 0.91 -23.50 -3.02
CA ASP A 524 1.52 -23.06 -4.28
C ASP A 524 1.01 -21.70 -4.79
N GLN A 525 0.68 -20.76 -3.91
CA GLN A 525 0.25 -19.41 -4.25
C GLN A 525 -1.07 -19.32 -5.05
N TRP A 526 -1.96 -20.32 -4.93
CA TRP A 526 -3.33 -20.19 -5.40
C TRP A 526 -4.16 -19.33 -4.46
N SER A 527 -5.02 -18.48 -5.02
CA SER A 527 -6.05 -17.83 -4.23
C SER A 527 -7.36 -17.70 -5.00
N LEU A 528 -8.47 -17.74 -4.24
CA LEU A 528 -9.84 -17.60 -4.71
C LEU A 528 -10.56 -16.56 -3.84
N SER A 529 -11.24 -15.63 -4.48
CA SER A 529 -12.14 -14.67 -3.84
C SER A 529 -13.53 -14.81 -4.46
N ALA A 530 -14.56 -14.85 -3.62
CA ALA A 530 -15.95 -14.84 -4.07
C ALA A 530 -16.78 -13.97 -3.12
N ASP A 531 -17.56 -13.05 -3.68
CA ASP A 531 -18.47 -12.16 -2.95
C ASP A 531 -19.85 -12.19 -3.58
N VAL A 532 -20.88 -12.09 -2.74
CA VAL A 532 -22.27 -11.84 -3.15
C VAL A 532 -22.78 -10.64 -2.37
N SER A 533 -23.26 -9.64 -3.06
CA SER A 533 -23.69 -8.36 -2.50
C SER A 533 -25.07 -7.96 -3.00
N HIS A 534 -25.85 -7.36 -2.12
CA HIS A 534 -27.19 -6.85 -2.42
C HIS A 534 -27.27 -5.36 -2.10
N PRO A 535 -27.65 -4.50 -3.08
CA PRO A 535 -27.88 -3.08 -2.83
C PRO A 535 -28.97 -2.86 -1.79
N ILE A 536 -28.77 -1.90 -0.90
CA ILE A 536 -29.76 -1.50 0.10
C ILE A 536 -30.07 0.00 -0.02
N GLY A 537 -31.23 0.42 0.52
CA GLY A 537 -31.69 1.81 0.46
C GLY A 537 -32.26 2.22 -0.89
N VAL A 538 -32.32 3.55 -1.14
CA VAL A 538 -32.87 4.11 -2.38
C VAL A 538 -31.82 4.02 -3.49
N ARG A 539 -32.18 3.37 -4.59
CA ARG A 539 -31.32 3.27 -5.77
C ARG A 539 -31.13 4.65 -6.41
N PRO A 540 -29.87 5.07 -6.68
CA PRO A 540 -29.63 6.33 -7.37
C PRO A 540 -30.13 6.28 -8.82
N GLU A 541 -30.89 7.26 -9.26
CA GLU A 541 -31.30 7.40 -10.66
C GLU A 541 -30.14 7.34 -11.65
N LEU A 542 -29.00 7.93 -11.26
CA LEU A 542 -27.78 7.99 -12.07
C LEU A 542 -27.08 6.63 -12.24
N ALA A 543 -27.40 5.63 -11.43
CA ALA A 543 -26.81 4.29 -11.53
C ALA A 543 -27.48 3.41 -12.59
N GLY A 544 -28.58 3.87 -13.20
CA GLY A 544 -29.34 3.12 -14.19
C GLY A 544 -30.00 1.86 -13.63
N GLU A 545 -30.41 0.94 -14.51
CA GLU A 545 -30.91 -0.38 -14.12
C GLU A 545 -29.71 -1.28 -13.77
N SER A 546 -29.55 -1.64 -12.50
CA SER A 546 -28.56 -2.61 -12.05
C SER A 546 -29.26 -3.88 -11.60
N HIS A 547 -28.53 -5.01 -11.53
CA HIS A 547 -29.03 -6.23 -10.94
C HIS A 547 -29.28 -6.04 -9.45
N ASP A 548 -30.35 -6.69 -8.93
CA ASP A 548 -30.68 -6.58 -7.50
C ASP A 548 -29.64 -7.26 -6.60
N THR A 549 -28.93 -8.26 -7.10
CA THR A 549 -27.86 -8.94 -6.41
C THR A 549 -26.67 -9.12 -7.34
N ARG A 550 -25.48 -8.89 -6.83
CA ARG A 550 -24.21 -8.97 -7.58
C ARG A 550 -23.34 -10.08 -7.01
N ALA A 551 -22.74 -10.86 -7.89
CA ALA A 551 -21.69 -11.82 -7.53
C ALA A 551 -20.38 -11.39 -8.20
N TRP A 552 -19.28 -11.58 -7.49
CA TRP A 552 -17.92 -11.32 -7.94
C TRP A 552 -17.05 -12.52 -7.66
N VAL A 553 -16.25 -12.94 -8.62
CA VAL A 553 -15.32 -14.06 -8.48
C VAL A 553 -13.97 -13.71 -9.06
N GLN A 554 -12.91 -14.07 -8.36
CA GLN A 554 -11.54 -14.00 -8.86
C GLN A 554 -10.79 -15.27 -8.45
N ILE A 555 -10.06 -15.85 -9.38
CA ILE A 555 -9.07 -16.89 -9.14
C ILE A 555 -7.71 -16.38 -9.61
N GLN A 556 -6.67 -16.63 -8.84
CA GLN A 556 -5.32 -16.23 -9.22
C GLN A 556 -4.29 -17.28 -8.81
N LYS A 557 -3.21 -17.33 -9.57
CA LYS A 557 -2.04 -18.17 -9.35
C LYS A 557 -0.77 -17.34 -9.44
N GLY A 558 0.02 -17.32 -8.36
CA GLY A 558 1.37 -16.79 -8.33
C GLY A 558 2.42 -17.83 -8.73
N PHE A 559 3.60 -17.40 -9.15
CA PHE A 559 4.77 -18.23 -9.46
C PHE A 559 6.09 -17.48 -9.26
#